data_010e150905c8dbf4a084de99ee4a5fa2
#
_entry.id   010e150905c8dbf4a084de99ee4a5fa2
#
_cell.length_a   1.000
_cell.length_b   1.000
_cell.length_c   1.000
_cell.angle_alpha   90.00
_cell.angle_beta   90.00
_cell.angle_gamma   90.00
#
_symmetry.space_group_name_H-M   'P 1'
#
loop_
_entity.id
_entity.type
_entity.pdbx_description
1 polymer ?
#
loop_
_entity_poly.entity_id
_entity_poly.type
_entity_poly.pdbx_seq_one_letter_code
_entity_poly.pdbx_strand_id
1 'polypeptide(L)'
;MLIILPLDHCFAHVAGFYTMMSYCGSIATVPVGKTPMAALRNIPMAIKEVRPHVMLSVPALARNFKKNIETAIKAKGPKVEKLYNFALNLAISYNKEYYNRGGILQIWKKPLIALFDKLIFKTVRQNLGGRMQFFIGGGALLDIELQRYY
;
A
#
# COMPACT_ATOMS: atom_id res chain seq x y z
N MET A 1 8.42 -6.48 -9.30
CA MET A 1 7.51 -5.30 -9.30
C MET A 1 6.20 -5.66 -9.99
N LEU A 2 5.09 -5.11 -9.55
CA LEU A 2 3.82 -5.15 -10.28
C LEU A 2 3.53 -3.78 -10.90
N ILE A 3 3.34 -3.75 -12.21
CA ILE A 3 2.99 -2.54 -12.97
C ILE A 3 1.49 -2.58 -13.22
N ILE A 4 0.78 -1.61 -12.66
CA ILE A 4 -0.68 -1.46 -12.77
C ILE A 4 -1.04 -0.40 -13.83
N LEU A 5 -0.13 0.54 -14.06
CA LEU A 5 -0.31 1.64 -14.97
C LEU A 5 -0.08 1.18 -16.42
N PRO A 6 -0.74 1.82 -17.39
CA PRO A 6 -0.48 1.57 -18.81
C PRO A 6 0.99 1.79 -19.15
N LEU A 7 1.58 0.86 -19.91
CA LEU A 7 3.01 0.93 -20.28
C LEU A 7 3.33 2.00 -21.33
N ASP A 8 2.34 2.55 -22.00
CA ASP A 8 2.47 3.71 -22.89
C ASP A 8 2.70 5.03 -22.14
N HIS A 9 2.45 5.04 -20.81
CA HIS A 9 2.75 6.19 -19.97
C HIS A 9 4.21 6.17 -19.54
N CYS A 10 4.94 7.27 -19.74
CA CYS A 10 6.38 7.39 -19.45
C CYS A 10 6.76 6.96 -18.02
N PHE A 11 5.93 7.28 -17.03
CA PHE A 11 6.19 6.87 -15.64
C PHE A 11 6.21 5.35 -15.48
N ALA A 12 5.24 4.63 -16.03
CA ALA A 12 5.21 3.16 -15.96
C ALA A 12 6.36 2.55 -16.77
N HIS A 13 6.67 3.12 -17.94
CA HIS A 13 7.72 2.65 -18.81
C HIS A 13 9.11 2.82 -18.17
N VAL A 14 9.43 4.01 -17.68
CA VAL A 14 10.76 4.29 -17.11
C VAL A 14 10.90 3.68 -15.71
N ALA A 15 10.04 4.04 -14.78
CA ALA A 15 10.14 3.59 -13.38
C ALA A 15 9.75 2.12 -13.19
N GLY A 16 8.87 1.58 -14.02
CA GLY A 16 8.44 0.19 -13.95
C GLY A 16 9.30 -0.75 -14.79
N PHE A 17 9.38 -0.49 -16.08
CA PHE A 17 9.99 -1.43 -17.02
C PHE A 17 11.52 -1.28 -17.05
N TYR A 18 12.05 -0.14 -17.47
CA TYR A 18 13.49 0.02 -17.62
C TYR A 18 14.28 -0.06 -16.32
N THR A 19 13.74 0.50 -15.23
CA THR A 19 14.40 0.40 -13.92
C THR A 19 14.51 -1.06 -13.47
N MET A 20 13.44 -1.84 -13.63
CA MET A 20 13.51 -3.26 -13.25
C MET A 20 14.45 -4.07 -14.15
N MET A 21 14.51 -3.77 -15.44
CA MET A 21 15.45 -4.42 -16.34
C MET A 21 16.91 -4.14 -15.93
N SER A 22 17.24 -2.88 -15.63
CA SER A 22 18.62 -2.50 -15.25
C SER A 22 19.09 -3.13 -13.93
N TYR A 23 18.15 -3.51 -13.05
CA TYR A 23 18.45 -4.21 -11.78
C TYR A 23 18.14 -5.71 -11.83
N CYS A 24 17.96 -6.29 -13.01
CA CYS A 24 17.58 -7.70 -13.19
C CYS A 24 16.35 -8.12 -12.37
N GLY A 25 15.41 -7.20 -12.17
CA GLY A 25 14.20 -7.41 -11.39
C GLY A 25 13.08 -8.05 -12.19
N SER A 26 12.28 -8.90 -11.54
CA SER A 26 11.09 -9.48 -12.15
C SER A 26 9.97 -8.46 -12.28
N ILE A 27 9.29 -8.46 -13.43
CA ILE A 27 8.18 -7.59 -13.78
C ILE A 27 6.93 -8.44 -13.97
N ALA A 28 5.82 -7.99 -13.43
CA ALA A 28 4.49 -8.51 -13.73
C ALA A 28 3.55 -7.35 -14.08
N THR A 29 2.57 -7.61 -14.92
CA THR A 29 1.54 -6.66 -15.32
C THR A 29 0.17 -7.19 -14.93
N VAL A 30 -0.81 -6.31 -14.78
CA VAL A 30 -2.20 -6.70 -14.55
C VAL A 30 -2.81 -7.18 -15.88
N PRO A 31 -3.54 -8.31 -15.91
CA PRO A 31 -4.22 -8.75 -17.11
C PRO A 31 -5.16 -7.68 -17.64
N VAL A 32 -5.03 -7.39 -18.94
CA VAL A 32 -5.87 -6.41 -19.61
C VAL A 32 -7.30 -6.96 -19.68
N GLY A 33 -8.25 -6.23 -19.11
CA GLY A 33 -9.67 -6.55 -19.27
C GLY A 33 -10.23 -5.97 -20.57
N LYS A 34 -11.38 -6.52 -21.01
CA LYS A 34 -12.10 -5.98 -22.18
C LYS A 34 -12.54 -4.51 -21.99
N THR A 35 -12.60 -4.03 -20.77
CA THR A 35 -12.94 -2.65 -20.42
C THR A 35 -11.97 -2.13 -19.35
N PRO A 36 -11.74 -0.80 -19.24
CA PRO A 36 -10.93 -0.22 -18.18
C PRO A 36 -11.39 -0.63 -16.77
N MET A 37 -12.70 -0.75 -16.57
CA MET A 37 -13.28 -1.18 -15.29
C MET A 37 -12.96 -2.64 -14.97
N ALA A 38 -12.90 -3.52 -15.96
CA ALA A 38 -12.50 -4.92 -15.80
C ALA A 38 -11.01 -5.02 -15.42
N ALA A 39 -10.14 -4.20 -16.02
CA ALA A 39 -8.73 -4.12 -15.64
C ALA A 39 -8.56 -3.71 -14.17
N LEU A 40 -9.31 -2.71 -13.69
CA LEU A 40 -9.28 -2.29 -12.28
C LEU A 40 -9.71 -3.40 -11.31
N ARG A 41 -10.68 -4.23 -11.70
CA ARG A 41 -11.12 -5.39 -10.88
C ARG A 41 -10.06 -6.48 -10.78
N ASN A 42 -9.20 -6.60 -11.76
CA ASN A 42 -8.13 -7.60 -11.79
C ASN A 42 -6.96 -7.22 -10.85
N ILE A 43 -6.82 -5.96 -10.46
CA ILE A 43 -5.70 -5.47 -9.64
C ILE A 43 -5.58 -6.24 -8.30
N PRO A 44 -6.64 -6.41 -7.48
CA PRO A 44 -6.52 -7.13 -6.22
C PRO A 44 -6.15 -8.60 -6.40
N MET A 45 -6.61 -9.23 -7.48
CA MET A 45 -6.24 -10.61 -7.81
C MET A 45 -4.77 -10.71 -8.21
N ALA A 46 -4.31 -9.84 -9.11
CA ALA A 46 -2.91 -9.77 -9.53
C ALA A 46 -1.97 -9.49 -8.34
N ILE A 47 -2.34 -8.62 -7.41
CA ILE A 47 -1.55 -8.36 -6.19
C ILE A 47 -1.39 -9.62 -5.34
N LYS A 48 -2.47 -10.39 -5.15
CA LYS A 48 -2.44 -11.63 -4.36
C LYS A 48 -1.63 -12.73 -5.03
N GLU A 49 -1.72 -12.86 -6.34
CA GLU A 49 -1.01 -13.86 -7.13
C GLU A 49 0.48 -13.53 -7.23
N VAL A 50 0.82 -12.34 -7.66
CA VAL A 50 2.20 -11.88 -7.89
C VAL A 50 2.94 -11.63 -6.57
N ARG A 51 2.23 -11.20 -5.52
CA ARG A 51 2.81 -10.83 -4.22
C ARG A 51 4.00 -9.88 -4.37
N PRO A 52 3.81 -8.71 -4.97
CA PRO A 52 4.92 -7.84 -5.35
C PRO A 52 5.62 -7.24 -4.13
N HIS A 53 6.93 -6.97 -4.26
CA HIS A 53 7.68 -6.19 -3.28
C HIS A 53 7.51 -4.69 -3.51
N VAL A 54 7.39 -4.30 -4.78
CA VAL A 54 7.26 -2.90 -5.20
C VAL A 54 6.10 -2.78 -6.17
N MET A 55 5.35 -1.70 -6.06
CA MET A 55 4.24 -1.41 -6.96
C MET A 55 4.24 0.07 -7.35
N LEU A 56 4.05 0.35 -8.63
CA LEU A 56 3.78 1.71 -9.09
C LEU A 56 2.36 2.10 -8.75
N SER A 57 2.17 3.30 -8.24
CA SER A 57 0.87 3.80 -7.81
C SER A 57 0.66 5.24 -8.27
N VAL A 58 -0.60 5.59 -8.44
CA VAL A 58 -1.04 6.99 -8.58
C VAL A 58 -1.95 7.33 -7.40
N PRO A 59 -2.09 8.61 -7.04
CA PRO A 59 -2.87 9.02 -5.87
C PRO A 59 -4.31 8.48 -5.84
N ALA A 60 -4.94 8.38 -7.00
CA ALA A 60 -6.29 7.82 -7.13
C ALA A 60 -6.36 6.34 -6.71
N LEU A 61 -5.35 5.55 -7.11
CA LEU A 61 -5.26 4.14 -6.75
C LEU A 61 -4.98 3.95 -5.26
N ALA A 62 -4.05 4.74 -4.71
CA ALA A 62 -3.76 4.72 -3.28
C ALA A 62 -5.01 5.05 -2.44
N ARG A 63 -5.79 6.07 -2.84
CA ARG A 63 -7.08 6.39 -2.21
C ARG A 63 -8.06 5.22 -2.27
N ASN A 64 -8.14 4.54 -3.40
CA ASN A 64 -9.03 3.38 -3.54
C ASN A 64 -8.59 2.21 -2.64
N PHE A 65 -7.31 1.94 -2.52
CA PHE A 65 -6.81 0.92 -1.58
C PHE A 65 -7.15 1.26 -0.13
N LYS A 66 -6.90 2.51 0.30
CA LYS A 66 -7.29 2.98 1.64
C LYS A 66 -8.79 2.76 1.86
N LYS A 67 -9.65 3.24 0.95
CA LYS A 67 -11.10 3.07 1.04
C LYS A 67 -11.51 1.59 1.14
N ASN A 68 -10.91 0.72 0.36
CA ASN A 68 -11.21 -0.72 0.39
C ASN A 68 -10.80 -1.35 1.73
N ILE A 69 -9.64 -0.97 2.27
CA ILE A 69 -9.17 -1.43 3.58
C ILE A 69 -10.14 -0.96 4.68
N GLU A 70 -10.50 0.32 4.71
CA GLU A 70 -11.42 0.88 5.68
C GLU A 70 -12.81 0.23 5.60
N THR A 71 -13.31 -0.01 4.39
CA THR A 71 -14.59 -0.71 4.16
C THR A 71 -14.53 -2.14 4.69
N ALA A 72 -13.45 -2.87 4.43
CA ALA A 72 -13.26 -4.23 4.93
C ALA A 72 -13.14 -4.28 6.47
N ILE A 73 -12.54 -3.26 7.09
CA ILE A 73 -12.46 -3.14 8.55
C ILE A 73 -13.85 -2.84 9.15
N LYS A 74 -14.60 -1.90 8.56
CA LYS A 74 -15.97 -1.58 9.00
C LYS A 74 -16.90 -2.78 8.93
N ALA A 75 -16.77 -3.60 7.89
CA ALA A 75 -17.56 -4.82 7.74
C ALA A 75 -17.31 -5.86 8.87
N LYS A 76 -16.17 -5.78 9.57
CA LYS A 76 -15.87 -6.65 10.72
C LYS A 76 -16.53 -6.19 12.03
N GLY A 77 -17.20 -5.04 12.01
CA GLY A 77 -17.95 -4.51 13.13
C GLY A 77 -17.26 -3.35 13.89
N PRO A 78 -18.04 -2.60 14.69
CA PRO A 78 -17.60 -1.33 15.28
C PRO A 78 -16.45 -1.48 16.29
N LYS A 79 -16.34 -2.62 16.96
CA LYS A 79 -15.23 -2.88 17.88
C LYS A 79 -13.90 -2.99 17.15
N VAL A 80 -13.89 -3.67 16.01
CA VAL A 80 -12.68 -3.85 15.18
C VAL A 80 -12.29 -2.52 14.53
N GLU A 81 -13.27 -1.73 14.09
CA GLU A 81 -13.03 -0.40 13.54
C GLU A 81 -12.39 0.54 14.57
N LYS A 82 -12.91 0.59 15.80
CA LYS A 82 -12.33 1.39 16.89
C LYS A 82 -10.90 0.97 17.19
N LEU A 83 -10.66 -0.34 17.26
CA LEU A 83 -9.32 -0.88 17.53
C LEU A 83 -8.34 -0.55 16.39
N TYR A 84 -8.78 -0.68 15.15
CA TYR A 84 -7.99 -0.31 13.97
C TYR A 84 -7.61 1.17 13.98
N ASN A 85 -8.58 2.06 14.22
CA ASN A 85 -8.34 3.50 14.25
C ASN A 85 -7.39 3.90 15.39
N PHE A 86 -7.52 3.26 16.55
CA PHE A 86 -6.59 3.45 17.66
C PHE A 86 -5.17 3.02 17.28
N ALA A 87 -5.01 1.83 16.71
CA ALA A 87 -3.73 1.28 16.28
C ALA A 87 -3.07 2.16 15.20
N LEU A 88 -3.87 2.63 14.23
CA LEU A 88 -3.41 3.51 13.15
C LEU A 88 -2.92 4.85 13.71
N ASN A 89 -3.70 5.50 14.57
CA ASN A 89 -3.31 6.76 15.20
C ASN A 89 -2.04 6.60 16.05
N LEU A 90 -1.90 5.48 16.76
CA LEU A 90 -0.69 5.18 17.52
C LEU A 90 0.52 5.04 16.59
N ALA A 91 0.39 4.32 15.48
CA ALA A 91 1.45 4.15 14.49
C ALA A 91 1.84 5.47 13.83
N ILE A 92 0.86 6.28 13.40
CA ILE A 92 1.10 7.62 12.84
C ILE A 92 1.80 8.52 13.87
N SER A 93 1.36 8.51 15.14
CA SER A 93 1.98 9.33 16.20
C SER A 93 3.42 8.92 16.51
N TYR A 94 3.78 7.66 16.26
CA TYR A 94 5.13 7.16 16.43
C TYR A 94 6.02 7.47 15.23
N ASN A 95 5.53 7.23 14.01
CA ASN A 95 6.32 7.38 12.79
C ASN A 95 6.59 8.84 12.42
N LYS A 96 5.72 9.78 12.81
CA LYS A 96 5.80 11.21 12.47
C LYS A 96 6.04 11.47 10.97
N GLU A 97 6.55 12.67 10.65
CA GLU A 97 6.87 13.05 9.27
C GLU A 97 8.30 12.63 8.93
N TYR A 98 8.52 12.26 7.67
CA TYR A 98 9.80 11.80 7.13
C TYR A 98 10.35 10.52 7.82
N TYR A 99 11.66 10.36 7.86
CA TYR A 99 12.36 9.24 8.50
C TYR A 99 12.44 9.32 10.02
N ASN A 100 11.74 10.25 10.66
CA ASN A 100 11.75 10.45 12.10
C ASN A 100 10.91 9.38 12.81
N ARG A 101 11.46 8.20 12.90
CA ARG A 101 10.87 7.10 13.69
C ARG A 101 11.06 7.41 15.17
N GLY A 102 10.05 7.99 15.80
CA GLY A 102 9.88 8.19 17.23
C GLY A 102 11.15 8.53 18.01
N GLY A 103 11.17 9.67 18.70
CA GLY A 103 12.27 9.99 19.61
C GLY A 103 12.35 8.98 20.77
N ILE A 104 13.45 9.02 21.53
CA ILE A 104 13.70 8.17 22.71
C ILE A 104 12.49 8.15 23.66
N LEU A 105 11.80 9.26 23.81
CA LEU A 105 10.59 9.40 24.63
C LEU A 105 9.37 8.59 24.14
N GLN A 106 9.41 8.04 22.93
CA GLN A 106 8.29 7.29 22.35
C GLN A 106 8.59 5.79 22.17
N ILE A 107 9.75 5.32 22.61
CA ILE A 107 10.15 3.90 22.51
C ILE A 107 9.14 2.96 23.14
N TRP A 108 8.45 3.38 24.20
CA TRP A 108 7.41 2.61 24.88
C TRP A 108 6.24 2.23 23.95
N LYS A 109 6.02 2.95 22.83
CA LYS A 109 4.98 2.63 21.84
C LYS A 109 5.34 1.44 20.96
N LYS A 110 6.62 1.10 20.81
CA LYS A 110 7.09 0.00 19.94
C LYS A 110 6.44 -1.34 20.24
N PRO A 111 6.42 -1.85 21.52
CA PRO A 111 5.83 -3.15 21.79
C PRO A 111 4.33 -3.18 21.50
N LEU A 112 3.62 -2.08 21.73
CA LEU A 112 2.20 -1.98 21.46
C LEU A 112 1.92 -1.94 19.94
N ILE A 113 2.73 -1.20 19.18
CA ILE A 113 2.65 -1.20 17.70
C ILE A 113 2.95 -2.59 17.16
N ALA A 114 3.95 -3.30 17.69
CA ALA A 114 4.27 -4.67 17.27
C ALA A 114 3.12 -5.65 17.55
N LEU A 115 2.40 -5.45 18.65
CA LEU A 115 1.20 -6.24 18.96
C LEU A 115 0.08 -5.97 17.94
N PHE A 116 -0.23 -4.70 17.67
CA PHE A 116 -1.23 -4.33 16.66
C PHE A 116 -0.81 -4.73 15.25
N ASP A 117 0.49 -4.74 14.98
CA ASP A 117 1.01 -5.23 13.73
C ASP A 117 0.62 -6.69 13.48
N LYS A 118 0.80 -7.55 14.48
CA LYS A 118 0.42 -8.96 14.40
C LYS A 118 -1.09 -9.17 14.30
N LEU A 119 -1.87 -8.40 15.06
CA LEU A 119 -3.33 -8.58 15.17
C LEU A 119 -4.10 -7.99 13.98
N ILE A 120 -3.66 -6.83 13.47
CA ILE A 120 -4.42 -6.03 12.51
C ILE A 120 -3.64 -5.80 11.21
N PHE A 121 -2.48 -5.16 11.28
CA PHE A 121 -1.76 -4.71 10.10
C PHE A 121 -1.20 -5.85 9.26
N LYS A 122 -0.86 -6.99 9.87
CA LYS A 122 -0.48 -8.21 9.13
C LYS A 122 -1.58 -8.63 8.16
N THR A 123 -2.85 -8.61 8.57
CA THR A 123 -3.98 -8.96 7.70
C THR A 123 -4.14 -7.93 6.57
N VAL A 124 -3.96 -6.64 6.86
CA VAL A 124 -4.00 -5.59 5.83
C VAL A 124 -2.89 -5.81 4.80
N ARG A 125 -1.65 -6.07 5.25
CA ARG A 125 -0.52 -6.36 4.35
C ARG A 125 -0.74 -7.64 3.54
N GLN A 126 -1.37 -8.67 4.10
CA GLN A 126 -1.71 -9.90 3.37
C GLN A 126 -2.65 -9.62 2.18
N ASN A 127 -3.57 -8.67 2.32
CA ASN A 127 -4.44 -8.23 1.21
C ASN A 127 -3.66 -7.48 0.12
N LEU A 128 -2.50 -6.92 0.46
CA LEU A 128 -1.53 -6.33 -0.46
C LEU A 128 -0.43 -7.31 -0.87
N GLY A 129 -0.70 -8.61 -0.82
CA GLY A 129 0.24 -9.67 -1.22
C GLY A 129 1.21 -10.12 -0.12
N GLY A 130 1.28 -9.45 1.02
CA GLY A 130 2.08 -9.82 2.19
C GLY A 130 3.59 -9.57 2.08
N ARG A 131 4.10 -9.19 0.90
CA ARG A 131 5.52 -8.95 0.61
C ARG A 131 5.80 -7.50 0.22
N MET A 132 4.77 -6.67 0.14
CA MET A 132 4.87 -5.27 -0.26
C MET A 132 5.79 -4.51 0.70
N GLN A 133 6.81 -3.86 0.15
CA GLN A 133 7.77 -3.03 0.87
C GLN A 133 7.44 -1.54 0.73
N PHE A 134 7.16 -1.10 -0.49
CA PHE A 134 6.82 0.29 -0.76
C PHE A 134 6.05 0.48 -2.07
N PHE A 135 5.38 1.61 -2.15
CA PHE A 135 4.77 2.13 -3.37
C PHE A 135 5.64 3.24 -3.94
N ILE A 136 5.81 3.24 -5.25
CA ILE A 136 6.42 4.37 -5.97
C ILE A 136 5.26 5.20 -6.52
N GLY A 137 5.02 6.35 -5.92
CA GLY A 137 3.96 7.27 -6.32
C GLY A 137 4.43 8.27 -7.37
N GLY A 138 3.63 8.49 -8.40
CA GLY A 138 3.91 9.50 -9.42
C GLY A 138 2.64 9.95 -10.15
N GLY A 139 2.81 10.88 -11.08
CA GLY A 139 1.72 11.38 -11.94
C GLY A 139 0.88 12.51 -11.35
N ALA A 140 0.86 12.69 -10.03
CA ALA A 140 0.20 13.79 -9.34
C ALA A 140 0.68 13.90 -7.89
N LEU A 141 0.40 15.03 -7.25
CA LEU A 141 0.71 15.25 -5.84
C LEU A 141 -0.07 14.26 -4.97
N LEU A 142 0.65 13.56 -4.11
CA LEU A 142 0.05 12.69 -3.10
C LEU A 142 -0.30 13.53 -1.86
N ASP A 143 -1.54 13.42 -1.42
CA ASP A 143 -2.05 14.08 -0.21
C ASP A 143 -1.24 13.65 1.03
N ILE A 144 -0.90 14.60 1.90
CA ILE A 144 -0.11 14.37 3.12
C ILE A 144 -0.79 13.35 4.04
N GLU A 145 -2.11 13.42 4.19
CA GLU A 145 -2.85 12.45 5.01
C GLU A 145 -2.74 11.02 4.44
N LEU A 146 -2.75 10.91 3.11
CA LEU A 146 -2.59 9.62 2.45
C LEU A 146 -1.15 9.09 2.59
N GLN A 147 -0.14 9.98 2.55
CA GLN A 147 1.25 9.61 2.84
C GLN A 147 1.44 9.11 4.27
N ARG A 148 0.81 9.78 5.24
CA ARG A 148 0.87 9.37 6.67
C ARG A 148 0.16 8.04 6.93
N TYR A 149 -0.81 7.69 6.10
CA TYR A 149 -1.55 6.44 6.22
C TYR A 149 -0.71 5.22 5.83
N TYR A 150 0.12 5.33 4.78
CA TYR A 150 0.98 4.26 4.25
C TYR A 150 2.37 4.23 4.88
#